data_68a0280f8deb63945e90f7d4c761c9a6
#
_entry.id   68a0280f8deb63945e90f7d4c761c9a6
#
_cell.length_a   1.000
_cell.length_b   1.000
_cell.length_c   1.000
_cell.angle_alpha   90.00
_cell.angle_beta   90.00
_cell.angle_gamma   90.00
#
_symmetry.space_group_name_H-M   'P 1'
#
loop_
_entity.id
_entity.type
_entity.pdbx_description
1 polymer ?
#
loop_
_entity_poly.entity_id
_entity_poly.type
_entity_poly.pdbx_seq_one_letter_code
_entity_poly.pdbx_strand_id
1 'polypeptide(L)'
;MQHFSKEQIRQARKANLYDFILRYHFGDFRRDGTSIHPKDNRSISIKQGYCGYIDFATNEKGNSLDFLTNHLGYQLDDAVFALCGENGPSYNTSSKRHKSLPEKMPPQFPDPIQATYKQLYAFLMSRGISADTIKMLIDLKILYQDTHNNIIFANKERNWGERRGTNTYADARCVHRNECQNFQKGEHEWCTCMDDCKRYKKDAYRGMIANSREDGFWWFQIGNSKSDKVYMCESSIDAISLYELHQLDGIKENAVYVSIGGTAKQPAIDRLKRHSRVILAVDNDNSGSECRKRNAELECIIPKFKDWNEDLKSRR
;
A
#
# COMPACT_ATOMS: atom_id res chain seq x y z
N MET A 1 -38.11 -8.56 -0.27
CA MET A 1 -36.81 -9.19 0.03
C MET A 1 -36.99 -10.70 -0.09
N GLN A 2 -36.26 -11.32 -1.00
CA GLN A 2 -36.22 -12.76 -1.14
C GLN A 2 -35.39 -13.33 0.02
N HIS A 3 -35.98 -14.15 0.89
CA HIS A 3 -35.23 -14.76 1.99
C HIS A 3 -34.56 -16.05 1.52
N PHE A 4 -33.23 -16.05 1.40
CA PHE A 4 -32.49 -17.28 1.14
C PHE A 4 -32.35 -18.12 2.41
N SER A 5 -32.44 -19.44 2.25
CA SER A 5 -32.17 -20.36 3.34
C SER A 5 -30.70 -20.33 3.76
N LYS A 6 -30.41 -20.69 5.00
CA LYS A 6 -29.04 -20.83 5.49
C LYS A 6 -28.19 -21.78 4.62
N GLU A 7 -28.84 -22.81 4.05
CA GLU A 7 -28.15 -23.76 3.16
C GLU A 7 -27.80 -23.15 1.81
N GLN A 8 -28.66 -22.31 1.21
CA GLN A 8 -28.34 -21.60 -0.03
C GLN A 8 -27.17 -20.62 0.17
N ILE A 9 -27.16 -19.91 1.28
CA ILE A 9 -26.01 -19.02 1.61
C ILE A 9 -24.72 -19.84 1.78
N ARG A 10 -24.81 -21.02 2.43
CA ARG A 10 -23.67 -21.92 2.60
C ARG A 10 -23.17 -22.47 1.26
N GLN A 11 -24.06 -22.83 0.35
CA GLN A 11 -23.73 -23.28 -1.01
C GLN A 11 -23.07 -22.16 -1.81
N ALA A 12 -23.60 -20.94 -1.76
CA ALA A 12 -23.00 -19.77 -2.42
C ALA A 12 -21.56 -19.51 -1.94
N ARG A 13 -21.31 -19.61 -0.63
CA ARG A 13 -19.95 -19.45 -0.07
C ARG A 13 -18.96 -20.53 -0.56
N LYS A 14 -19.45 -21.72 -0.90
CA LYS A 14 -18.64 -22.86 -1.38
C LYS A 14 -18.61 -22.99 -2.89
N ALA A 15 -19.29 -22.12 -3.62
CA ALA A 15 -19.28 -22.14 -5.08
C ALA A 15 -17.87 -21.98 -5.64
N ASN A 16 -17.57 -22.58 -6.79
CA ASN A 16 -16.29 -22.43 -7.45
C ASN A 16 -16.17 -21.04 -8.06
N LEU A 17 -15.49 -20.13 -7.34
CA LEU A 17 -15.31 -18.75 -7.75
C LEU A 17 -14.52 -18.65 -9.07
N TYR A 18 -13.49 -19.47 -9.26
CA TYR A 18 -12.68 -19.47 -10.46
C TYR A 18 -13.50 -19.73 -11.72
N ASP A 19 -14.31 -20.79 -11.71
CA ASP A 19 -15.16 -21.16 -12.86
C ASP A 19 -16.26 -20.14 -13.10
N PHE A 20 -16.83 -19.57 -12.01
CA PHE A 20 -17.81 -18.50 -12.10
C PHE A 20 -17.24 -17.27 -12.83
N ILE A 21 -16.05 -16.83 -12.44
CA ILE A 21 -15.37 -15.68 -13.07
C ILE A 21 -15.05 -15.97 -14.53
N LEU A 22 -14.53 -17.14 -14.86
CA LEU A 22 -14.24 -17.50 -16.25
C LEU A 22 -15.50 -17.49 -17.12
N ARG A 23 -16.65 -17.89 -16.55
CA ARG A 23 -17.90 -17.97 -17.30
C ARG A 23 -18.57 -16.63 -17.51
N TYR A 24 -18.53 -15.75 -16.51
CA TYR A 24 -19.37 -14.54 -16.50
C TYR A 24 -18.57 -13.22 -16.50
N HIS A 25 -17.31 -13.23 -16.11
CA HIS A 25 -16.50 -12.03 -15.91
C HIS A 25 -15.10 -12.11 -16.54
N PHE A 26 -14.83 -13.08 -17.42
CA PHE A 26 -13.49 -13.30 -17.98
C PHE A 26 -12.91 -12.04 -18.66
N GLY A 27 -13.77 -11.19 -19.22
CA GLY A 27 -13.34 -9.92 -19.83
C GLY A 27 -12.56 -8.98 -18.90
N ASP A 28 -12.81 -9.06 -17.60
CA ASP A 28 -12.23 -8.17 -16.58
C ASP A 28 -11.05 -8.82 -15.84
N PHE A 29 -10.70 -10.05 -16.19
CA PHE A 29 -9.65 -10.83 -15.52
C PHE A 29 -8.54 -11.23 -16.46
N ARG A 30 -7.38 -11.54 -15.88
CA ARG A 30 -6.24 -12.18 -16.55
C ARG A 30 -5.97 -13.54 -15.93
N ARG A 31 -5.63 -14.51 -16.76
CA ARG A 31 -5.18 -15.82 -16.31
C ARG A 31 -3.66 -15.81 -16.16
N ASP A 32 -3.17 -16.36 -15.05
CA ASP A 32 -1.76 -16.57 -14.76
C ASP A 32 -1.59 -17.99 -14.18
N GLY A 33 -1.17 -18.92 -15.03
CA GLY A 33 -1.07 -20.34 -14.69
C GLY A 33 -2.42 -20.91 -14.21
N THR A 34 -2.48 -21.34 -12.94
CA THR A 34 -3.67 -21.88 -12.28
C THR A 34 -4.49 -20.83 -11.53
N SER A 35 -4.14 -19.57 -11.63
CA SER A 35 -4.84 -18.45 -10.96
C SER A 35 -5.39 -17.46 -11.97
N ILE A 36 -6.40 -16.71 -11.55
CA ILE A 36 -6.90 -15.54 -12.27
C ILE A 36 -6.82 -14.33 -11.35
N HIS A 37 -6.62 -13.17 -11.96
CA HIS A 37 -6.45 -11.89 -11.28
C HIS A 37 -7.30 -10.83 -11.97
N PRO A 38 -7.99 -9.91 -11.25
CA PRO A 38 -8.59 -8.75 -11.88
C PRO A 38 -7.55 -7.95 -12.67
N LYS A 39 -7.93 -7.41 -13.82
CA LYS A 39 -7.01 -6.61 -14.66
C LYS A 39 -6.57 -5.32 -13.98
N ASP A 40 -7.42 -4.78 -13.13
CA ASP A 40 -7.24 -3.55 -12.36
C ASP A 40 -6.60 -3.77 -11.00
N ASN A 41 -6.60 -5.01 -10.48
CA ASN A 41 -5.99 -5.33 -9.17
C ASN A 41 -5.31 -6.71 -9.18
N ARG A 42 -3.99 -6.74 -9.46
CA ARG A 42 -3.20 -7.96 -9.48
C ARG A 42 -2.90 -8.56 -8.10
N SER A 43 -3.13 -7.83 -7.02
CA SER A 43 -2.92 -8.36 -5.67
C SER A 43 -3.96 -9.42 -5.30
N ILE A 44 -5.13 -9.37 -5.92
CA ILE A 44 -6.18 -10.35 -5.73
C ILE A 44 -5.89 -11.59 -6.58
N SER A 45 -5.87 -12.75 -5.94
CA SER A 45 -5.66 -14.05 -6.61
C SER A 45 -6.83 -14.98 -6.31
N ILE A 46 -7.38 -15.55 -7.37
CA ILE A 46 -8.41 -16.59 -7.32
C ILE A 46 -7.82 -17.83 -7.98
N LYS A 47 -7.59 -18.88 -7.19
CA LYS A 47 -6.94 -20.10 -7.66
C LYS A 47 -7.96 -21.13 -8.11
N GLN A 48 -7.66 -21.83 -9.20
CA GLN A 48 -8.46 -22.93 -9.74
C GLN A 48 -8.74 -24.00 -8.67
N GLY A 49 -10.00 -24.39 -8.53
CA GLY A 49 -10.43 -25.40 -7.58
C GLY A 49 -10.70 -24.88 -6.16
N TYR A 50 -10.55 -23.57 -5.91
CA TYR A 50 -10.84 -22.96 -4.63
C TYR A 50 -12.13 -22.13 -4.67
N CYS A 51 -12.84 -22.09 -3.54
CA CYS A 51 -14.08 -21.31 -3.37
C CYS A 51 -13.83 -19.97 -2.69
N GLY A 52 -12.78 -19.25 -3.10
CA GLY A 52 -12.46 -17.96 -2.51
C GLY A 52 -11.27 -17.27 -3.16
N TYR A 53 -10.88 -16.18 -2.55
CA TYR A 53 -9.78 -15.35 -3.00
C TYR A 53 -8.85 -14.97 -1.86
N ILE A 54 -7.69 -14.48 -2.22
CA ILE A 54 -6.75 -13.81 -1.33
C ILE A 54 -6.30 -12.51 -2.01
N ASP A 55 -6.33 -11.42 -1.27
CA ASP A 55 -5.67 -10.17 -1.65
C ASP A 55 -4.32 -10.08 -0.93
N PHE A 56 -3.24 -10.25 -1.67
CA PHE A 56 -1.87 -10.19 -1.14
C PHE A 56 -1.43 -8.79 -0.71
N ALA A 57 -2.12 -7.73 -1.15
CA ALA A 57 -1.80 -6.36 -0.73
C ALA A 57 -2.35 -6.05 0.66
N THR A 58 -3.53 -6.58 0.99
CA THR A 58 -4.22 -6.34 2.26
C THR A 58 -4.15 -7.54 3.20
N ASN A 59 -3.74 -8.71 2.69
CA ASN A 59 -3.84 -10.03 3.32
C ASN A 59 -5.29 -10.43 3.64
N GLU A 60 -6.25 -9.81 2.97
CA GLU A 60 -7.67 -10.15 3.07
C GLU A 60 -7.93 -11.48 2.38
N LYS A 61 -8.78 -12.30 3.00
CA LYS A 61 -9.25 -13.57 2.44
C LYS A 61 -10.76 -13.62 2.56
N GLY A 62 -11.40 -14.11 1.51
CA GLY A 62 -12.85 -14.27 1.50
C GLY A 62 -13.27 -15.46 0.68
N ASN A 63 -14.53 -15.84 0.84
CA ASN A 63 -15.17 -16.87 0.04
C ASN A 63 -15.79 -16.27 -1.24
N SER A 64 -16.42 -17.12 -2.05
CA SER A 64 -17.01 -16.70 -3.33
C SER A 64 -18.11 -15.64 -3.17
N LEU A 65 -18.91 -15.73 -2.12
CA LEU A 65 -19.96 -14.76 -1.84
C LEU A 65 -19.37 -13.41 -1.45
N ASP A 66 -18.34 -13.39 -0.58
CA ASP A 66 -17.63 -12.17 -0.18
C ASP A 66 -16.99 -11.51 -1.40
N PHE A 67 -16.45 -12.31 -2.33
CA PHE A 67 -15.86 -11.75 -3.55
C PHE A 67 -16.88 -11.02 -4.42
N LEU A 68 -18.04 -11.63 -4.66
CA LEU A 68 -19.09 -11.01 -5.46
C LEU A 68 -19.61 -9.72 -4.83
N THR A 69 -19.79 -9.72 -3.50
CA THR A 69 -20.31 -8.54 -2.80
C THR A 69 -19.29 -7.43 -2.66
N ASN A 70 -18.03 -7.76 -2.30
CA ASN A 70 -17.02 -6.77 -1.96
C ASN A 70 -16.24 -6.25 -3.18
N HIS A 71 -16.03 -7.10 -4.19
CA HIS A 71 -15.18 -6.78 -5.34
C HIS A 71 -15.95 -6.63 -6.66
N LEU A 72 -17.08 -7.33 -6.83
CA LEU A 72 -17.90 -7.21 -8.05
C LEU A 72 -19.17 -6.38 -7.83
N GLY A 73 -19.44 -5.89 -6.61
CA GLY A 73 -20.54 -4.99 -6.31
C GLY A 73 -21.95 -5.63 -6.38
N TYR A 74 -22.04 -6.95 -6.33
CA TYR A 74 -23.32 -7.63 -6.23
C TYR A 74 -24.01 -7.31 -4.92
N GLN A 75 -25.35 -7.16 -4.94
CA GLN A 75 -26.12 -7.23 -3.70
C GLN A 75 -26.12 -8.67 -3.18
N LEU A 76 -26.27 -8.85 -1.87
CA LEU A 76 -26.20 -10.18 -1.25
C LEU A 76 -27.14 -11.18 -1.93
N ASP A 77 -28.40 -10.78 -2.17
CA ASP A 77 -29.41 -11.61 -2.79
C ASP A 77 -29.02 -12.01 -4.23
N ASP A 78 -28.50 -11.06 -5.01
CA ASP A 78 -28.04 -11.30 -6.39
C ASP A 78 -26.80 -12.21 -6.42
N ALA A 79 -25.89 -12.04 -5.46
CA ALA A 79 -24.69 -12.86 -5.34
C ALA A 79 -25.01 -14.30 -4.97
N VAL A 80 -25.91 -14.52 -4.00
CA VAL A 80 -26.37 -15.86 -3.62
C VAL A 80 -27.04 -16.54 -4.82
N PHE A 81 -27.92 -15.82 -5.51
CA PHE A 81 -28.61 -16.32 -6.69
C PHE A 81 -27.63 -16.71 -7.81
N ALA A 82 -26.68 -15.85 -8.13
CA ALA A 82 -25.69 -16.08 -9.17
C ALA A 82 -24.77 -17.29 -8.89
N LEU A 83 -24.43 -17.53 -7.62
CA LEU A 83 -23.54 -18.61 -7.20
C LEU A 83 -24.23 -19.96 -6.97
N CYS A 84 -25.53 -20.00 -6.71
CA CYS A 84 -26.25 -21.25 -6.47
C CYS A 84 -26.57 -22.07 -7.74
N GLY A 85 -26.35 -21.55 -8.97
CA GLY A 85 -26.50 -22.25 -10.24
C GLY A 85 -27.95 -22.46 -10.68
N GLU A 86 -28.16 -23.33 -11.70
CA GLU A 86 -29.38 -23.49 -12.50
C GLU A 86 -30.68 -23.90 -11.76
N ASN A 87 -30.65 -24.07 -10.46
CA ASN A 87 -31.81 -24.33 -9.62
C ASN A 87 -32.46 -23.08 -9.03
N GLY A 88 -31.98 -21.89 -9.43
CA GLY A 88 -32.63 -20.62 -9.13
C GLY A 88 -33.68 -20.26 -10.19
N PRO A 89 -34.69 -19.41 -9.88
CA PRO A 89 -35.70 -18.99 -10.85
C PRO A 89 -35.07 -18.32 -12.05
N SER A 90 -35.56 -18.63 -13.28
CA SER A 90 -35.02 -18.10 -14.53
C SER A 90 -35.09 -16.56 -14.56
N TYR A 91 -33.95 -15.90 -14.68
CA TYR A 91 -33.87 -14.46 -14.72
C TYR A 91 -33.88 -13.96 -16.18
N ASN A 92 -34.89 -13.18 -16.51
CA ASN A 92 -34.94 -12.45 -17.76
C ASN A 92 -33.82 -11.40 -17.80
N THR A 93 -32.87 -11.57 -18.71
CA THR A 93 -31.72 -10.69 -18.95
C THR A 93 -32.13 -9.36 -19.62
N SER A 94 -33.04 -8.62 -19.03
CA SER A 94 -33.41 -7.28 -19.51
C SER A 94 -33.34 -6.24 -18.40
N SER A 95 -32.18 -6.06 -17.86
CA SER A 95 -31.72 -4.76 -17.35
C SER A 95 -30.22 -4.78 -17.12
N LYS A 96 -29.46 -4.46 -18.17
CA LYS A 96 -28.12 -3.94 -18.02
C LYS A 96 -28.22 -2.60 -17.29
N ARG A 97 -28.39 -2.64 -15.97
CA ARG A 97 -27.91 -1.54 -15.15
C ARG A 97 -26.44 -1.83 -14.88
N HIS A 98 -25.59 -1.29 -15.75
CA HIS A 98 -24.27 -0.88 -15.33
C HIS A 98 -24.48 0.04 -14.12
N LYS A 99 -24.53 -0.52 -12.90
CA LYS A 99 -24.14 0.27 -11.76
C LYS A 99 -22.67 0.56 -12.00
N SER A 100 -22.35 1.81 -12.25
CA SER A 100 -21.01 2.34 -12.11
C SER A 100 -20.42 1.68 -10.87
N LEU A 101 -19.21 1.09 -10.99
CA LEU A 101 -18.39 0.69 -9.86
C LEU A 101 -18.56 1.73 -8.77
N PRO A 102 -18.79 1.35 -7.49
CA PRO A 102 -18.91 2.33 -6.43
C PRO A 102 -17.73 3.27 -6.60
N GLU A 103 -18.03 4.55 -6.78
CA GLU A 103 -17.02 5.59 -6.96
C GLU A 103 -16.01 5.39 -5.85
N LYS A 104 -14.76 5.07 -6.21
CA LYS A 104 -13.71 4.77 -5.20
C LYS A 104 -13.74 5.94 -4.22
N MET A 105 -14.08 5.67 -2.97
CA MET A 105 -14.12 6.72 -1.96
C MET A 105 -12.77 7.46 -1.98
N PRO A 106 -12.77 8.78 -1.94
CA PRO A 106 -11.52 9.53 -1.93
C PRO A 106 -10.68 9.12 -0.72
N PRO A 107 -9.36 9.22 -0.82
CA PRO A 107 -8.48 8.94 0.31
C PRO A 107 -8.85 9.81 1.51
N GLN A 108 -9.00 9.19 2.68
CA GLN A 108 -9.29 9.90 3.92
C GLN A 108 -7.99 10.16 4.67
N PHE A 109 -7.47 11.37 4.51
CA PHE A 109 -6.28 11.79 5.22
C PHE A 109 -6.64 12.15 6.67
N PRO A 110 -5.84 11.72 7.66
CA PRO A 110 -6.02 12.15 9.03
C PRO A 110 -5.71 13.64 9.17
N ASP A 111 -6.39 14.30 10.10
CA ASP A 111 -6.16 15.70 10.39
C ASP A 111 -4.77 15.93 10.99
N PRO A 112 -4.11 17.04 10.62
CA PRO A 112 -2.86 17.43 11.25
C PRO A 112 -3.10 17.83 12.72
N ILE A 113 -2.14 17.49 13.58
CA ILE A 113 -2.17 17.93 14.98
C ILE A 113 -2.06 19.45 15.05
N GLN A 114 -2.86 20.07 15.92
CA GLN A 114 -2.85 21.52 16.19
C GLN A 114 -1.76 21.90 17.21
N ALA A 115 -0.54 21.39 17.02
CA ALA A 115 0.60 21.58 17.91
C ALA A 115 1.91 21.51 17.10
N THR A 116 3.04 21.65 17.81
CA THR A 116 4.35 21.45 17.20
C THR A 116 4.57 19.97 16.83
N TYR A 117 5.16 19.70 15.67
CA TYR A 117 5.42 18.36 15.15
C TYR A 117 6.64 17.68 15.81
N LYS A 118 6.67 17.64 17.15
CA LYS A 118 7.84 17.14 17.90
C LYS A 118 8.23 15.71 17.54
N GLN A 119 7.24 14.82 17.45
CA GLN A 119 7.50 13.41 17.16
C GLN A 119 7.99 13.21 15.74
N LEU A 120 7.43 13.95 14.79
CA LEU A 120 7.86 13.95 13.40
C LEU A 120 9.33 14.40 13.29
N TYR A 121 9.67 15.53 13.90
CA TYR A 121 11.08 16.02 13.90
C TYR A 121 12.00 15.01 14.56
N ALA A 122 11.68 14.54 15.76
CA ALA A 122 12.52 13.58 16.49
C ALA A 122 12.75 12.29 15.66
N PHE A 123 11.71 11.77 15.05
CA PHE A 123 11.80 10.55 14.25
C PHE A 123 12.63 10.77 12.97
N LEU A 124 12.37 11.80 12.18
CA LEU A 124 13.09 12.04 10.93
C LEU A 124 14.53 12.45 11.17
N MET A 125 14.82 13.26 12.19
CA MET A 125 16.20 13.62 12.57
C MET A 125 16.97 12.40 13.06
N SER A 126 16.35 11.47 13.79
CA SER A 126 17.02 10.20 14.16
C SER A 126 17.34 9.31 12.95
N ARG A 127 16.73 9.60 11.80
CA ARG A 127 17.01 8.99 10.49
C ARG A 127 18.07 9.74 9.68
N GLY A 128 18.70 10.77 10.25
CA GLY A 128 19.71 11.58 9.57
C GLY A 128 19.15 12.69 8.67
N ILE A 129 17.85 12.91 8.64
CA ILE A 129 17.22 13.97 7.85
C ILE A 129 17.37 15.31 8.58
N SER A 130 17.78 16.36 7.88
CA SER A 130 18.02 17.68 8.46
C SER A 130 16.73 18.40 8.83
N ALA A 131 16.78 19.24 9.87
CA ALA A 131 15.66 20.05 10.28
C ALA A 131 15.17 20.99 9.16
N ASP A 132 16.10 21.51 8.34
CA ASP A 132 15.78 22.38 7.21
C ASP A 132 15.00 21.66 6.13
N THR A 133 15.38 20.44 5.79
CA THR A 133 14.63 19.58 4.85
C THR A 133 13.26 19.25 5.38
N ILE A 134 13.14 18.88 6.67
CA ILE A 134 11.85 18.61 7.30
C ILE A 134 10.95 19.85 7.21
N LYS A 135 11.49 21.02 7.59
CA LYS A 135 10.75 22.28 7.53
C LYS A 135 10.28 22.60 6.12
N MET A 136 11.13 22.46 5.13
CA MET A 136 10.79 22.67 3.72
C MET A 136 9.62 21.80 3.28
N LEU A 137 9.62 20.50 3.62
CA LEU A 137 8.55 19.57 3.24
C LEU A 137 7.22 19.89 3.94
N ILE A 138 7.28 20.38 5.18
CA ILE A 138 6.10 20.87 5.92
C ILE A 138 5.55 22.14 5.26
N ASP A 139 6.41 23.09 4.92
CA ASP A 139 6.04 24.35 4.26
C ASP A 139 5.40 24.09 2.88
N LEU A 140 5.86 23.06 2.17
CA LEU A 140 5.25 22.55 0.95
C LEU A 140 3.90 21.82 1.15
N LYS A 141 3.46 21.61 2.39
CA LYS A 141 2.22 20.93 2.81
C LYS A 141 2.11 19.48 2.34
N ILE A 142 3.25 18.82 2.14
CA ILE A 142 3.33 17.40 1.73
C ILE A 142 3.83 16.49 2.85
N LEU A 143 4.11 17.05 4.03
CA LEU A 143 4.57 16.37 5.23
C LEU A 143 3.91 16.99 6.45
N TYR A 144 3.33 16.16 7.33
CA TYR A 144 2.76 16.62 8.60
C TYR A 144 2.64 15.48 9.61
N GLN A 145 2.39 15.85 10.88
CA GLN A 145 2.11 14.91 11.97
C GLN A 145 0.60 14.88 12.22
N ASP A 146 0.00 13.67 12.30
CA ASP A 146 -1.40 13.50 12.64
C ASP A 146 -1.65 13.54 14.16
N THR A 147 -2.92 13.51 14.57
CA THR A 147 -3.33 13.52 15.98
C THR A 147 -2.90 12.28 16.77
N HIS A 148 -2.48 11.21 16.08
CA HIS A 148 -1.94 9.98 16.69
C HIS A 148 -0.42 9.92 16.65
N ASN A 149 0.24 11.06 16.40
CA ASN A 149 1.68 11.18 16.26
C ASN A 149 2.30 10.38 15.09
N ASN A 150 1.51 9.98 14.10
CA ASN A 150 2.08 9.42 12.88
C ASN A 150 2.56 10.52 11.94
N ILE A 151 3.56 10.20 11.15
CA ILE A 151 4.04 11.02 10.04
C ILE A 151 3.21 10.70 8.82
N ILE A 152 2.68 11.72 8.18
CA ILE A 152 1.89 11.61 6.96
C ILE A 152 2.65 12.28 5.82
N PHE A 153 3.01 11.48 4.83
CA PHE A 153 3.49 11.93 3.55
C PHE A 153 2.30 11.96 2.59
N ALA A 154 1.87 13.13 2.20
CA ALA A 154 0.71 13.32 1.35
C ALA A 154 1.09 14.07 0.08
N ASN A 155 0.65 13.61 -1.09
CA ASN A 155 0.85 14.41 -2.29
C ASN A 155 -0.05 15.67 -2.29
N LYS A 156 0.28 16.64 -3.13
CA LYS A 156 -0.43 17.94 -3.18
C LYS A 156 -1.91 17.78 -3.52
N GLU A 157 -2.24 16.82 -4.36
CA GLU A 157 -3.59 16.52 -4.82
C GLU A 157 -4.43 15.76 -3.78
N ARG A 158 -3.83 15.34 -2.66
CA ARG A 158 -4.49 14.54 -1.63
C ARG A 158 -5.20 13.28 -2.16
N ASN A 159 -4.62 12.66 -3.17
CA ASN A 159 -5.12 11.41 -3.76
C ASN A 159 -4.17 10.22 -3.55
N TRP A 160 -3.04 10.46 -2.90
CA TRP A 160 -2.06 9.45 -2.50
C TRP A 160 -1.32 9.88 -1.24
N GLY A 161 -1.08 8.94 -0.33
CA GLY A 161 -0.31 9.20 0.87
C GLY A 161 0.22 7.95 1.55
N GLU A 162 1.31 8.14 2.28
CA GLU A 162 1.95 7.13 3.13
C GLU A 162 1.84 7.57 4.60
N ARG A 163 1.59 6.61 5.49
CA ARG A 163 1.58 6.82 6.94
C ARG A 163 2.72 6.06 7.58
N ARG A 164 3.46 6.74 8.42
CA ARG A 164 4.55 6.17 9.21
C ARG A 164 4.33 6.43 10.69
N GLY A 165 4.27 5.37 11.51
CA GLY A 165 4.26 5.51 12.96
C GLY A 165 5.60 6.03 13.47
N THR A 166 5.56 6.78 14.55
CA THR A 166 6.77 7.30 15.24
C THR A 166 7.13 6.49 16.48
N ASN A 167 6.29 5.53 16.85
CA ASN A 167 6.55 4.69 18.01
C ASN A 167 7.87 3.97 17.86
N THR A 168 8.66 4.04 18.90
CA THR A 168 9.93 3.32 19.00
C THR A 168 9.69 1.87 19.38
N TYR A 169 10.73 1.07 19.31
CA TYR A 169 10.73 -0.30 19.79
C TYR A 169 10.21 -0.45 21.23
N ALA A 170 10.55 0.50 22.12
CA ALA A 170 10.10 0.52 23.51
C ALA A 170 8.58 0.66 23.66
N ASP A 171 7.94 1.30 22.67
CA ASP A 171 6.49 1.51 22.67
C ASP A 171 5.73 0.41 21.92
N ALA A 172 6.45 -0.54 21.30
CA ALA A 172 5.82 -1.64 20.59
C ALA A 172 5.13 -2.59 21.57
N ARG A 173 3.91 -3.00 21.24
CA ARG A 173 3.09 -3.87 22.11
C ARG A 173 2.99 -5.27 21.53
N CYS A 174 2.96 -6.26 22.40
CA CYS A 174 2.72 -7.63 22.00
C CYS A 174 1.35 -7.79 21.34
N VAL A 175 1.32 -8.32 20.11
CA VAL A 175 0.08 -8.47 19.33
C VAL A 175 -0.84 -9.59 19.81
N HIS A 176 -0.34 -10.47 20.66
CA HIS A 176 -1.07 -11.63 21.19
C HIS A 176 -1.09 -11.70 22.72
N ARG A 177 -1.09 -10.53 23.36
CA ARG A 177 -0.98 -10.37 24.82
C ARG A 177 -1.95 -11.23 25.66
N ASN A 178 -3.14 -11.52 25.13
CA ASN A 178 -4.12 -12.36 25.83
C ASN A 178 -3.84 -13.85 25.73
N GLU A 179 -2.99 -14.27 24.79
CA GLU A 179 -2.64 -15.67 24.52
C GLU A 179 -1.21 -16.01 24.95
N CYS A 180 -0.42 -15.00 25.30
CA CYS A 180 0.99 -15.16 25.63
C CYS A 180 1.19 -15.37 27.14
N GLN A 181 1.75 -16.51 27.53
CA GLN A 181 2.06 -16.81 28.93
C GLN A 181 3.13 -15.87 29.54
N ASN A 182 3.98 -15.29 28.68
CA ASN A 182 5.04 -14.36 29.08
C ASN A 182 4.58 -12.91 29.13
N PHE A 183 3.30 -12.64 28.86
CA PHE A 183 2.76 -11.29 28.93
C PHE A 183 2.50 -10.88 30.37
N GLN A 184 3.12 -9.78 30.79
CA GLN A 184 2.96 -9.23 32.14
C GLN A 184 1.91 -8.13 32.10
N LYS A 185 0.88 -8.26 32.99
CA LYS A 185 -0.13 -7.21 33.22
C LYS A 185 0.33 -6.38 34.42
N GLY A 186 0.51 -5.08 34.24
CA GLY A 186 0.90 -4.14 35.27
C GLY A 186 0.62 -2.70 34.83
N GLU A 187 1.16 -1.71 35.53
CA GLU A 187 1.06 -0.29 35.15
C GLU A 187 1.57 -0.04 33.71
N HIS A 188 2.55 -0.84 33.27
CA HIS A 188 3.05 -0.87 31.90
C HIS A 188 2.91 -2.29 31.37
N GLU A 189 1.98 -2.49 30.42
CA GLU A 189 1.81 -3.77 29.73
C GLU A 189 3.03 -4.06 28.83
N TRP A 190 3.78 -5.09 29.13
CA TRP A 190 4.97 -5.49 28.40
C TRP A 190 5.11 -7.00 28.33
N CYS A 191 5.94 -7.49 27.40
CA CYS A 191 6.19 -8.90 27.21
C CYS A 191 7.67 -9.21 27.42
N THR A 192 7.97 -10.21 28.25
CA THR A 192 9.36 -10.62 28.55
C THR A 192 10.06 -11.35 27.40
N CYS A 193 9.31 -11.81 26.39
CA CYS A 193 9.86 -12.53 25.23
C CYS A 193 10.05 -11.64 23.99
N MET A 194 10.28 -10.33 24.17
CA MET A 194 10.35 -9.35 23.08
C MET A 194 11.28 -9.75 21.94
N ASP A 195 12.47 -10.28 22.25
CA ASP A 195 13.48 -10.60 21.26
C ASP A 195 13.24 -11.93 20.54
N ASP A 196 12.60 -12.88 21.21
CA ASP A 196 12.37 -14.23 20.70
C ASP A 196 10.95 -14.44 20.15
N CYS A 197 10.03 -13.53 20.43
CA CYS A 197 8.65 -13.66 20.04
C CYS A 197 8.42 -13.31 18.55
N LYS A 198 8.16 -14.31 17.73
CA LYS A 198 7.85 -14.13 16.29
C LYS A 198 6.60 -13.29 16.01
N ARG A 199 5.70 -13.17 17.00
CA ARG A 199 4.45 -12.39 16.88
C ARG A 199 4.60 -10.96 17.42
N TYR A 200 5.75 -10.66 18.05
CA TYR A 200 5.99 -9.33 18.60
C TYR A 200 6.23 -8.31 17.47
N LYS A 201 5.47 -7.23 17.50
CA LYS A 201 5.60 -6.17 16.49
C LYS A 201 6.68 -5.17 16.92
N LYS A 202 7.88 -5.33 16.40
CA LYS A 202 9.04 -4.49 16.70
C LYS A 202 9.06 -3.15 15.99
N ASP A 203 8.48 -3.09 14.80
CA ASP A 203 8.53 -1.91 13.95
C ASP A 203 7.31 -1.00 14.15
N ALA A 204 7.57 0.30 14.08
CA ALA A 204 6.52 1.28 13.98
C ALA A 204 5.64 1.03 12.73
N TYR A 205 4.37 1.38 12.83
CA TYR A 205 3.42 1.20 11.73
C TYR A 205 3.94 1.85 10.43
N ARG A 206 3.77 1.15 9.32
CA ARG A 206 3.92 1.69 7.96
C ARG A 206 2.80 1.17 7.07
N GLY A 207 2.26 2.05 6.25
CA GLY A 207 1.22 1.70 5.33
C GLY A 207 0.75 2.88 4.49
N MET A 208 -0.03 2.58 3.49
CA MET A 208 -0.65 3.58 2.64
C MET A 208 -1.89 4.18 3.32
N ILE A 209 -2.21 5.42 2.96
CA ILE A 209 -3.54 5.98 3.24
C ILE A 209 -4.56 5.20 2.41
N ALA A 210 -5.63 4.74 3.07
CA ALA A 210 -6.69 3.97 2.41
C ALA A 210 -7.24 4.72 1.18
N ASN A 211 -7.58 3.99 0.15
CA ASN A 211 -8.08 4.50 -1.15
C ASN A 211 -7.09 5.40 -1.92
N SER A 212 -5.80 5.39 -1.56
CA SER A 212 -4.77 6.03 -2.38
C SER A 212 -4.76 5.45 -3.79
N ARG A 213 -4.55 6.31 -4.79
CA ARG A 213 -4.48 5.89 -6.21
C ARG A 213 -3.37 4.87 -6.42
N GLU A 214 -3.62 3.84 -7.23
CA GLU A 214 -2.63 2.82 -7.57
C GLU A 214 -1.45 3.38 -8.38
N ASP A 215 -1.74 4.34 -9.27
CA ASP A 215 -0.78 5.07 -10.08
C ASP A 215 -0.30 6.37 -9.41
N GLY A 216 -0.66 6.59 -8.15
CA GLY A 216 -0.27 7.74 -7.36
C GLY A 216 1.14 7.61 -6.79
N PHE A 217 1.71 8.73 -6.43
CA PHE A 217 3.02 8.83 -5.80
C PHE A 217 3.13 10.12 -4.99
N TRP A 218 4.06 10.14 -4.04
CA TRP A 218 4.49 11.33 -3.33
C TRP A 218 5.77 11.88 -3.97
N TRP A 219 5.92 13.19 -4.00
CA TRP A 219 7.08 13.82 -4.61
C TRP A 219 7.37 15.21 -4.10
N PHE A 220 8.61 15.63 -4.23
CA PHE A 220 9.05 17.02 -4.09
C PHE A 220 10.13 17.31 -5.11
N GLN A 221 10.31 18.58 -5.40
CA GLN A 221 11.34 19.09 -6.30
C GLN A 221 12.10 20.21 -5.62
N ILE A 222 13.40 20.24 -5.87
CA ILE A 222 14.28 21.32 -5.46
C ILE A 222 14.69 22.11 -6.68
N GLY A 223 14.69 23.45 -6.54
CA GLY A 223 14.94 24.36 -7.64
C GLY A 223 13.65 24.94 -8.25
N ASN A 224 13.82 26.04 -8.98
CA ASN A 224 12.71 26.83 -9.51
C ASN A 224 12.38 26.50 -10.97
N SER A 225 13.18 25.67 -11.63
CA SER A 225 12.97 25.28 -13.01
C SER A 225 12.34 23.89 -13.11
N LYS A 226 11.50 23.69 -14.12
CA LYS A 226 10.93 22.38 -14.41
C LYS A 226 12.05 21.37 -14.68
N SER A 227 12.03 20.24 -14.01
CA SER A 227 12.94 19.12 -14.27
C SER A 227 12.19 17.95 -14.86
N ASP A 228 12.82 17.30 -15.82
CA ASP A 228 12.36 16.03 -16.38
C ASP A 228 13.06 14.83 -15.71
N LYS A 229 14.09 15.06 -14.90
CA LYS A 229 14.84 14.03 -14.20
C LYS A 229 14.17 13.66 -12.88
N VAL A 230 13.82 12.39 -12.74
CA VAL A 230 13.09 11.85 -11.60
C VAL A 230 13.89 10.72 -10.96
N TYR A 231 14.24 10.87 -9.67
CA TYR A 231 14.73 9.77 -8.84
C TYR A 231 13.55 9.09 -8.16
N MET A 232 13.29 7.84 -8.51
CA MET A 232 12.16 7.07 -8.01
C MET A 232 12.61 6.07 -6.95
N CYS A 233 12.21 6.31 -5.72
CA CYS A 233 12.49 5.49 -4.54
C CYS A 233 11.28 4.65 -4.13
N GLU A 234 11.53 3.66 -3.28
CA GLU A 234 10.49 2.79 -2.75
C GLU A 234 9.63 3.52 -1.71
N SER A 235 10.23 4.22 -0.75
CA SER A 235 9.52 4.93 0.32
C SER A 235 9.82 6.44 0.32
N SER A 236 8.95 7.20 1.01
CA SER A 236 9.13 8.65 1.17
C SER A 236 10.39 8.99 1.96
N ILE A 237 10.78 8.15 2.93
CA ILE A 237 12.00 8.34 3.70
C ILE A 237 13.22 8.14 2.82
N ASP A 238 13.22 7.15 1.91
CA ASP A 238 14.34 6.92 0.98
C ASP A 238 14.48 8.05 -0.02
N ALA A 239 13.37 8.59 -0.53
CA ALA A 239 13.39 9.74 -1.42
C ALA A 239 14.01 10.97 -0.76
N ILE A 240 13.69 11.23 0.52
CA ILE A 240 14.29 12.32 1.30
C ILE A 240 15.76 12.02 1.60
N SER A 241 16.09 10.79 1.94
CA SER A 241 17.47 10.39 2.26
C SER A 241 18.39 10.52 1.07
N LEU A 242 17.93 10.14 -0.12
CA LEU A 242 18.70 10.33 -1.36
C LEU A 242 18.92 11.81 -1.64
N TYR A 243 17.92 12.65 -1.43
CA TYR A 243 18.08 14.11 -1.52
C TYR A 243 19.14 14.62 -0.54
N GLU A 244 19.10 14.22 0.73
CA GLU A 244 20.10 14.60 1.73
C GLU A 244 21.52 14.15 1.35
N LEU A 245 21.65 12.93 0.79
CA LEU A 245 22.93 12.44 0.27
C LEU A 245 23.45 13.30 -0.88
N HIS A 246 22.59 13.68 -1.82
CA HIS A 246 22.97 14.60 -2.90
C HIS A 246 23.41 15.97 -2.37
N GLN A 247 22.77 16.49 -1.31
CA GLN A 247 23.22 17.73 -0.67
C GLN A 247 24.59 17.57 -0.02
N LEU A 248 24.85 16.46 0.68
CA LEU A 248 26.15 16.15 1.29
C LEU A 248 27.25 16.02 0.24
N ASP A 249 26.93 15.50 -0.94
CA ASP A 249 27.87 15.35 -2.06
C ASP A 249 28.03 16.63 -2.89
N GLY A 250 27.33 17.71 -2.51
CA GLY A 250 27.37 18.97 -3.26
C GLY A 250 26.70 18.89 -4.64
N ILE A 251 25.88 17.86 -4.87
CA ILE A 251 25.10 17.67 -6.11
C ILE A 251 23.94 18.65 -6.12
N LYS A 252 24.13 19.80 -6.78
CA LYS A 252 23.08 20.82 -6.95
C LYS A 252 22.28 20.56 -8.22
N GLU A 253 21.66 19.41 -8.29
CA GLU A 253 20.92 18.99 -9.45
C GLU A 253 19.43 19.38 -9.32
N ASN A 254 18.88 19.95 -10.41
CA ASN A 254 17.45 20.17 -10.49
C ASN A 254 16.77 18.83 -10.80
N ALA A 255 16.22 18.18 -9.79
CA ALA A 255 15.61 16.87 -9.91
C ALA A 255 14.35 16.75 -9.06
N VAL A 256 13.49 15.81 -9.43
CA VAL A 256 12.29 15.42 -8.69
C VAL A 256 12.59 14.14 -7.93
N TYR A 257 12.31 14.12 -6.64
CA TYR A 257 12.44 12.94 -5.78
C TYR A 257 11.06 12.38 -5.53
N VAL A 258 10.87 11.11 -5.83
CA VAL A 258 9.56 10.45 -5.84
C VAL A 258 9.57 9.22 -4.96
N SER A 259 8.49 9.01 -4.20
CA SER A 259 8.16 7.74 -3.55
C SER A 259 6.91 7.13 -4.18
N ILE A 260 6.97 5.86 -4.52
CA ILE A 260 5.82 5.10 -5.05
C ILE A 260 5.14 4.22 -3.98
N GLY A 261 5.70 4.13 -2.77
CA GLY A 261 5.13 3.36 -1.65
C GLY A 261 5.21 1.85 -1.82
N GLY A 262 6.26 1.37 -2.51
CA GLY A 262 6.56 -0.04 -2.70
C GLY A 262 6.82 -0.43 -4.15
N THR A 263 7.77 -1.34 -4.37
CA THR A 263 8.26 -1.76 -5.71
C THR A 263 7.23 -2.49 -6.57
N ALA A 264 6.11 -2.96 -5.99
CA ALA A 264 5.03 -3.61 -6.74
C ALA A 264 4.11 -2.63 -7.50
N LYS A 265 4.30 -1.31 -7.34
CA LYS A 265 3.45 -0.26 -7.91
C LYS A 265 3.79 0.07 -9.38
N GLN A 266 3.73 -0.94 -10.26
CA GLN A 266 4.02 -0.75 -11.69
C GLN A 266 3.19 0.36 -12.36
N PRO A 267 1.87 0.57 -12.06
CA PRO A 267 1.11 1.67 -12.65
C PRO A 267 1.71 3.07 -12.36
N ALA A 268 2.30 3.27 -11.17
CA ALA A 268 2.96 4.53 -10.83
C ALA A 268 4.25 4.70 -11.64
N ILE A 269 5.05 3.64 -11.80
CA ILE A 269 6.26 3.64 -12.63
C ILE A 269 5.91 3.98 -14.08
N ASP A 270 4.91 3.30 -14.64
CA ASP A 270 4.48 3.50 -16.03
C ASP A 270 3.94 4.93 -16.27
N ARG A 271 3.32 5.51 -15.25
CA ARG A 271 2.88 6.91 -15.30
C ARG A 271 4.05 7.87 -15.32
N LEU A 272 5.07 7.66 -14.47
CA LEU A 272 6.27 8.49 -14.43
C LEU A 272 7.07 8.42 -15.75
N LYS A 273 7.24 7.23 -16.31
CA LYS A 273 7.96 6.99 -17.58
C LYS A 273 7.38 7.77 -18.76
N ARG A 274 6.09 8.06 -18.77
CA ARG A 274 5.43 8.77 -19.89
C ARG A 274 5.85 10.24 -19.99
N HIS A 275 6.31 10.83 -18.90
CA HIS A 275 6.49 12.28 -18.82
C HIS A 275 7.86 12.72 -18.28
N SER A 276 8.73 11.76 -17.93
CA SER A 276 9.98 12.05 -17.24
C SER A 276 11.07 11.04 -17.55
N ARG A 277 12.32 11.46 -17.44
CA ARG A 277 13.49 10.58 -17.38
C ARG A 277 13.58 9.98 -15.99
N VAL A 278 13.08 8.76 -15.83
CA VAL A 278 13.06 8.04 -14.55
C VAL A 278 14.38 7.32 -14.33
N ILE A 279 14.98 7.55 -13.15
CA ILE A 279 16.11 6.80 -12.61
C ILE A 279 15.57 5.99 -11.44
N LEU A 280 15.69 4.67 -11.52
CA LEU A 280 15.31 3.77 -10.45
C LEU A 280 16.29 3.88 -9.30
N ALA A 281 15.82 4.32 -8.15
CA ALA A 281 16.58 4.44 -6.91
C ALA A 281 15.91 3.58 -5.81
N VAL A 282 15.56 2.34 -6.16
CA VAL A 282 14.91 1.38 -5.25
C VAL A 282 15.93 0.64 -4.39
N ASP A 283 15.47 0.04 -3.31
CA ASP A 283 16.29 -0.61 -2.29
C ASP A 283 17.21 -1.71 -2.85
N ASN A 284 18.30 -1.98 -2.15
CA ASN A 284 19.27 -3.03 -2.47
C ASN A 284 18.86 -4.36 -1.81
N ASP A 285 17.66 -4.80 -2.12
CA ASP A 285 17.11 -6.07 -1.66
C ASP A 285 16.46 -6.87 -2.82
N ASN A 286 15.85 -7.99 -2.50
CA ASN A 286 15.20 -8.85 -3.51
C ASN A 286 14.05 -8.12 -4.21
N SER A 287 13.24 -7.33 -3.49
CA SER A 287 12.12 -6.58 -4.04
C SER A 287 12.59 -5.51 -5.03
N GLY A 288 13.64 -4.75 -4.64
CA GLY A 288 14.28 -3.77 -5.51
C GLY A 288 14.93 -4.41 -6.74
N SER A 289 15.57 -5.58 -6.56
CA SER A 289 16.16 -6.34 -7.70
C SER A 289 15.09 -6.76 -8.70
N GLU A 290 13.96 -7.29 -8.24
CA GLU A 290 12.84 -7.66 -9.12
C GLU A 290 12.22 -6.42 -9.81
N CYS A 291 12.15 -5.28 -9.13
CA CYS A 291 11.71 -4.02 -9.74
C CYS A 291 12.65 -3.58 -10.87
N ARG A 292 13.96 -3.62 -10.64
CA ARG A 292 14.98 -3.31 -11.68
C ARG A 292 14.88 -4.24 -12.87
N LYS A 293 14.70 -5.55 -12.65
CA LYS A 293 14.51 -6.52 -13.73
C LYS A 293 13.27 -6.25 -14.58
N ARG A 294 12.14 -5.90 -13.94
CA ARG A 294 10.89 -5.57 -14.66
C ARG A 294 10.98 -4.28 -15.48
N ASN A 295 11.90 -3.41 -15.14
CA ASN A 295 12.09 -2.10 -15.77
C ASN A 295 13.55 -1.92 -16.22
N ALA A 296 14.10 -2.97 -16.86
CA ALA A 296 15.52 -3.03 -17.24
C ALA A 296 15.93 -1.95 -18.26
N GLU A 297 14.97 -1.31 -18.92
CA GLU A 297 15.20 -0.18 -19.83
C GLU A 297 15.52 1.13 -19.11
N LEU A 298 15.27 1.22 -17.81
CA LEU A 298 15.52 2.43 -17.03
C LEU A 298 16.94 2.44 -16.44
N GLU A 299 17.51 3.63 -16.40
CA GLU A 299 18.72 3.88 -15.63
C GLU A 299 18.45 3.58 -14.14
N CYS A 300 19.42 2.99 -13.45
CA CYS A 300 19.28 2.73 -12.02
C CYS A 300 20.51 3.13 -11.23
N ILE A 301 20.26 3.58 -10.01
CA ILE A 301 21.26 3.74 -8.95
C ILE A 301 20.86 2.87 -7.77
N ILE A 302 21.82 2.34 -7.06
CA ILE A 302 21.61 1.37 -5.99
C ILE A 302 22.28 1.87 -4.73
N PRO A 303 21.61 1.87 -3.55
CA PRO A 303 22.25 2.23 -2.30
C PRO A 303 23.36 1.24 -1.96
N LYS A 304 24.37 1.71 -1.25
CA LYS A 304 25.51 0.91 -0.80
C LYS A 304 25.08 -0.12 0.25
N PHE A 305 24.20 0.29 1.18
CA PHE A 305 23.59 -0.58 2.18
C PHE A 305 22.24 -1.09 1.67
N LYS A 306 21.33 -1.42 2.58
CA LYS A 306 20.03 -1.96 2.22
C LYS A 306 19.12 -0.93 1.53
N ASP A 307 19.09 0.29 2.05
CA ASP A 307 18.25 1.37 1.58
C ASP A 307 18.99 2.73 1.66
N TRP A 308 18.44 3.78 1.06
CA TRP A 308 19.05 5.11 1.06
C TRP A 308 19.10 5.74 2.44
N ASN A 309 18.21 5.35 3.35
CA ASN A 309 18.23 5.85 4.71
C ASN A 309 19.39 5.24 5.51
N GLU A 310 19.72 3.98 5.30
CA GLU A 310 20.94 3.38 5.89
C GLU A 310 22.21 4.04 5.34
N ASP A 311 22.26 4.34 4.05
CA ASP A 311 23.38 5.09 3.45
C ASP A 311 23.53 6.46 4.10
N LEU A 312 22.44 7.21 4.24
CA LEU A 312 22.46 8.53 4.88
C LEU A 312 22.92 8.45 6.33
N LYS A 313 22.41 7.52 7.11
CA LYS A 313 22.81 7.32 8.52
C LYS A 313 24.27 6.94 8.68
N SER A 314 24.86 6.23 7.72
CA SER A 314 26.27 5.87 7.76
C SER A 314 27.20 7.06 7.54
N ARG A 315 26.68 8.20 7.07
CA ARG A 315 27.42 9.43 6.76
C ARG A 315 27.16 10.56 7.74
N ARG A 316 26.28 10.34 8.72
CA ARG A 316 25.93 11.28 9.80
C ARG A 316 26.16 10.67 11.19
#